data_ace1926b0d9ec0d114ac5a509dd891a9
#
_entry.id   ace1926b0d9ec0d114ac5a509dd891a9
#
_cell.length_a   1.000
_cell.length_b   1.000
_cell.length_c   1.000
_cell.angle_alpha   90.00
_cell.angle_beta   90.00
_cell.angle_gamma   90.00
#
_symmetry.space_group_name_H-M   'P 1'
#
loop_
_entity.id
_entity.type
_entity.pdbx_description
1 polymer ?
#
loop_
_entity_poly.entity_id
_entity_poly.type
_entity_poly.pdbx_seq_one_letter_code
_entity_poly.pdbx_strand_id
1 'polypeptide(L)'
;LLKGVFNGRPTWGDYDNDGDLDLLTSGLSSVIDGAGSSPFTAIYYQDNSNFILDEKLSIDSLGYSFTQFGDYDNDGDLDLFVAGINSNSDVVSKVYDNLEGLENNNRAPNRPYSLEISIDKKDTELSWAIPTDVPTPQNYVTEESGLKYQIQIGSEDNENDHEIITGHYGNNNIGLTYLTRKIVRNIPEGNYFWNVRSLDHGDRKSDWSEKDYFYIDVTPPKVDTIRANYITSKDIILVIKFEESFLLNLNADPLVFVTHPENPDLNNNGIIDSLFVTKESYNGQEWTGSLSLPITFNGKALNINVSKAQDQRENLMLSESIYKTPETVISLKGGTSISEDGNAFL
;
A
#
# COMPACT_ATOMS: atom_id res chain seq x y z
N LEU A 1 37.38 -19.09 -20.45
CA LEU A 1 37.34 -19.55 -19.05
C LEU A 1 37.43 -18.32 -18.13
N LEU A 2 36.50 -18.17 -17.19
CA LEU A 2 36.53 -17.06 -16.24
C LEU A 2 37.80 -17.11 -15.38
N LYS A 3 38.42 -15.95 -15.18
CA LYS A 3 39.58 -15.84 -14.31
C LYS A 3 39.12 -15.73 -12.84
N GLY A 4 39.62 -16.61 -12.00
CA GLY A 4 39.29 -16.62 -10.59
C GLY A 4 39.87 -15.40 -9.85
N VAL A 5 39.04 -14.76 -9.03
CA VAL A 5 39.41 -13.65 -8.17
C VAL A 5 38.95 -13.89 -6.73
N PHE A 6 39.58 -13.24 -5.77
CA PHE A 6 39.19 -13.22 -4.36
C PHE A 6 39.32 -11.80 -3.82
N ASN A 7 38.71 -11.54 -2.66
CA ASN A 7 38.62 -10.18 -2.08
C ASN A 7 38.02 -9.15 -3.05
N GLY A 8 36.96 -9.54 -3.72
CA GLY A 8 36.18 -8.70 -4.63
C GLY A 8 34.75 -9.23 -4.73
N ARG A 9 33.95 -8.58 -5.55
CA ARG A 9 32.55 -9.00 -5.79
C ARG A 9 32.29 -9.05 -7.30
N PRO A 10 31.67 -10.11 -7.80
CA PRO A 10 31.09 -10.11 -9.13
C PRO A 10 29.82 -9.26 -9.13
N THR A 11 29.52 -8.66 -10.27
CA THR A 11 28.25 -7.99 -10.52
C THR A 11 27.70 -8.37 -11.89
N TRP A 12 26.38 -8.42 -11.99
CA TRP A 12 25.68 -8.81 -13.21
C TRP A 12 24.94 -7.61 -13.79
N GLY A 13 24.93 -7.47 -15.10
CA GLY A 13 24.19 -6.46 -15.84
C GLY A 13 24.30 -6.73 -17.33
N ASP A 14 23.32 -6.31 -18.09
CA ASP A 14 23.32 -6.31 -19.55
C ASP A 14 24.10 -5.05 -20.00
N TYR A 15 25.41 -5.21 -20.07
CA TYR A 15 26.32 -4.10 -20.28
C TYR A 15 26.37 -3.66 -21.76
N ASP A 16 26.17 -4.57 -22.68
CA ASP A 16 26.18 -4.28 -24.12
C ASP A 16 24.78 -4.16 -24.74
N ASN A 17 23.72 -4.20 -23.89
CA ASN A 17 22.32 -4.07 -24.27
C ASN A 17 21.85 -5.13 -25.29
N ASP A 18 22.37 -6.33 -25.21
CA ASP A 18 21.99 -7.43 -26.09
C ASP A 18 20.85 -8.32 -25.53
N GLY A 19 20.42 -8.06 -24.30
CA GLY A 19 19.27 -8.68 -23.64
C GLY A 19 19.64 -9.85 -22.73
N ASP A 20 20.93 -10.19 -22.62
CA ASP A 20 21.39 -11.17 -21.66
C ASP A 20 22.31 -10.57 -20.57
N LEU A 21 22.69 -11.36 -19.60
CA LEU A 21 23.46 -10.82 -18.46
C LEU A 21 24.93 -11.10 -18.61
N ASP A 22 25.71 -10.02 -18.57
CA ASP A 22 27.15 -10.01 -18.56
C ASP A 22 27.69 -10.06 -17.13
N LEU A 23 28.96 -10.41 -17.03
CA LEU A 23 29.64 -10.58 -15.76
C LEU A 23 30.82 -9.64 -15.63
N LEU A 24 30.74 -8.72 -14.69
CA LEU A 24 31.90 -7.94 -14.24
C LEU A 24 32.54 -8.63 -13.04
N THR A 25 33.83 -8.89 -13.10
CA THR A 25 34.61 -9.43 -11.99
C THR A 25 35.75 -8.51 -11.63
N SER A 26 35.99 -8.33 -10.35
CA SER A 26 37.11 -7.56 -9.84
C SER A 26 37.62 -8.13 -8.51
N GLY A 27 38.91 -8.05 -8.25
CA GLY A 27 39.51 -8.56 -7.03
C GLY A 27 40.99 -8.90 -7.21
N LEU A 28 41.54 -9.69 -6.30
CA LEU A 28 42.90 -10.21 -6.42
C LEU A 28 42.88 -11.54 -7.16
N SER A 29 43.70 -11.65 -8.19
CA SER A 29 43.89 -12.90 -8.92
C SER A 29 45.21 -13.55 -8.53
N SER A 30 45.22 -14.87 -8.30
CA SER A 30 46.46 -15.60 -8.03
C SER A 30 47.30 -15.71 -9.31
N VAL A 31 48.59 -15.50 -9.18
CA VAL A 31 49.55 -15.76 -10.25
C VAL A 31 49.92 -17.24 -10.18
N ILE A 32 49.89 -17.93 -11.35
CA ILE A 32 50.00 -19.41 -11.44
C ILE A 32 51.35 -19.92 -10.86
N ASP A 33 52.36 -19.11 -10.81
CA ASP A 33 53.72 -19.55 -10.40
C ASP A 33 54.06 -19.23 -8.93
N GLY A 34 53.09 -18.97 -8.06
CA GLY A 34 53.32 -18.74 -6.63
C GLY A 34 53.91 -17.35 -6.30
N ALA A 35 53.97 -16.45 -7.26
CA ALA A 35 54.56 -15.12 -7.11
C ALA A 35 53.65 -14.07 -6.44
N GLY A 36 52.57 -14.54 -5.79
CA GLY A 36 51.64 -13.65 -5.10
C GLY A 36 50.30 -13.47 -5.80
N SER A 37 49.58 -12.42 -5.48
CA SER A 37 48.35 -12.01 -6.11
C SER A 37 48.46 -10.63 -6.72
N SER A 38 47.74 -10.41 -7.81
CA SER A 38 47.70 -9.09 -8.49
C SER A 38 46.26 -8.63 -8.65
N PRO A 39 46.01 -7.32 -8.59
CA PRO A 39 44.73 -6.74 -8.93
C PRO A 39 44.27 -7.16 -10.33
N PHE A 40 42.98 -7.41 -10.45
CA PHE A 40 42.35 -7.79 -11.72
C PHE A 40 40.90 -7.28 -11.76
N THR A 41 40.52 -6.69 -12.88
CA THR A 41 39.14 -6.31 -13.18
C THR A 41 38.86 -6.60 -14.64
N ALA A 42 37.71 -7.21 -14.92
CA ALA A 42 37.32 -7.54 -16.30
C ALA A 42 35.81 -7.66 -16.43
N ILE A 43 35.31 -7.32 -17.61
CA ILE A 43 33.96 -7.68 -18.05
C ILE A 43 34.05 -8.90 -18.96
N TYR A 44 33.11 -9.79 -18.80
CA TYR A 44 32.85 -10.92 -19.67
C TYR A 44 31.44 -10.77 -20.20
N TYR A 45 31.29 -10.49 -21.49
CA TYR A 45 29.98 -10.48 -22.12
C TYR A 45 29.54 -11.92 -22.42
N GLN A 46 28.23 -12.16 -22.36
CA GLN A 46 27.63 -13.44 -22.68
C GLN A 46 27.37 -13.53 -24.18
N ASP A 47 27.76 -14.62 -24.81
CA ASP A 47 27.39 -14.96 -26.17
C ASP A 47 27.02 -16.45 -26.24
N ASN A 48 25.78 -16.76 -26.62
CA ASN A 48 25.28 -18.15 -26.72
C ASN A 48 25.56 -18.97 -25.44
N SER A 49 25.33 -18.42 -24.27
CA SER A 49 25.61 -19.02 -22.94
C SER A 49 27.10 -19.22 -22.62
N ASN A 50 28.00 -18.59 -23.33
CA ASN A 50 29.43 -18.55 -23.03
C ASN A 50 29.85 -17.16 -22.60
N PHE A 51 30.68 -17.08 -21.56
CA PHE A 51 31.26 -15.82 -21.13
C PHE A 51 32.60 -15.59 -21.83
N ILE A 52 32.67 -14.49 -22.59
CA ILE A 52 33.81 -14.10 -23.38
C ILE A 52 34.40 -12.84 -22.79
N LEU A 53 35.72 -12.85 -22.56
CA LEU A 53 36.43 -11.67 -22.04
C LEU A 53 36.35 -10.51 -23.04
N ASP A 54 35.89 -9.35 -22.58
CA ASP A 54 35.99 -8.14 -23.40
C ASP A 54 37.40 -7.55 -23.31
N GLU A 55 38.16 -7.79 -24.36
CA GLU A 55 39.56 -7.31 -24.47
C GLU A 55 39.65 -5.84 -24.94
N LYS A 56 38.56 -5.22 -25.36
CA LYS A 56 38.54 -3.84 -25.85
C LYS A 56 38.52 -2.82 -24.71
N LEU A 57 38.01 -3.22 -23.56
CA LEU A 57 37.82 -2.34 -22.42
C LEU A 57 39.14 -2.10 -21.66
N SER A 58 39.37 -0.83 -21.35
CA SER A 58 40.48 -0.39 -20.50
C SER A 58 40.00 0.05 -19.13
N ILE A 59 39.80 -0.92 -18.24
CA ILE A 59 39.36 -0.69 -16.86
C ILE A 59 40.53 -0.88 -15.91
N ASP A 60 40.62 -0.02 -14.87
CA ASP A 60 41.65 -0.17 -13.84
C ASP A 60 41.54 -1.52 -13.14
N SER A 61 42.61 -2.28 -13.11
CA SER A 61 42.70 -3.52 -12.36
C SER A 61 42.81 -3.24 -10.86
N LEU A 62 41.79 -3.66 -10.10
CA LEU A 62 41.65 -3.39 -8.66
C LEU A 62 41.60 -4.66 -7.85
N GLY A 63 42.28 -4.65 -6.70
CA GLY A 63 42.11 -5.66 -5.64
C GLY A 63 41.37 -5.07 -4.44
N TYR A 64 40.86 -5.92 -3.54
CA TYR A 64 40.02 -5.50 -2.42
C TYR A 64 38.90 -4.56 -2.88
N SER A 65 38.26 -4.95 -3.96
CA SER A 65 37.43 -4.08 -4.79
C SER A 65 35.96 -4.25 -4.58
N PHE A 66 35.25 -3.19 -4.89
CA PHE A 66 33.80 -3.16 -5.08
C PHE A 66 33.52 -2.63 -6.48
N THR A 67 32.58 -3.29 -7.16
CA THR A 67 32.11 -2.89 -8.48
C THR A 67 30.60 -2.94 -8.55
N GLN A 68 30.01 -2.07 -9.36
CA GLN A 68 28.57 -2.00 -9.55
C GLN A 68 28.25 -1.48 -10.95
N PHE A 69 27.30 -2.09 -11.63
CA PHE A 69 26.65 -1.51 -12.78
C PHE A 69 25.51 -0.58 -12.36
N GLY A 70 25.22 0.44 -13.15
CA GLY A 70 24.09 1.34 -12.98
C GLY A 70 24.08 2.44 -14.03
N ASP A 71 22.91 2.77 -14.56
CA ASP A 71 22.67 3.89 -15.48
C ASP A 71 22.75 5.21 -14.68
N TYR A 72 23.95 5.82 -14.55
CA TYR A 72 24.15 6.97 -13.68
C TYR A 72 23.70 8.29 -14.31
N ASP A 73 23.72 8.39 -15.64
CA ASP A 73 23.34 9.59 -16.37
C ASP A 73 21.94 9.50 -17.04
N ASN A 74 21.28 8.36 -16.91
CA ASN A 74 19.96 8.06 -17.44
C ASN A 74 19.86 8.07 -18.97
N ASP A 75 20.92 7.64 -19.64
CA ASP A 75 20.93 7.50 -21.11
C ASP A 75 20.43 6.12 -21.59
N GLY A 76 20.30 5.15 -20.68
CA GLY A 76 19.66 3.85 -20.90
C GLY A 76 20.65 2.74 -21.22
N ASP A 77 21.90 2.90 -20.87
CA ASP A 77 22.87 1.83 -20.79
C ASP A 77 23.50 1.73 -19.38
N LEU A 78 24.22 0.65 -19.14
CA LEU A 78 24.81 0.40 -17.82
C LEU A 78 26.25 0.90 -17.76
N ASP A 79 26.45 1.91 -16.95
CA ASP A 79 27.76 2.42 -16.58
C ASP A 79 28.40 1.58 -15.49
N LEU A 80 29.69 1.81 -15.28
CA LEU A 80 30.46 1.03 -14.34
C LEU A 80 31.06 1.90 -13.24
N PHE A 81 30.69 1.63 -12.00
CA PHE A 81 31.41 2.12 -10.82
C PHE A 81 32.42 1.08 -10.34
N VAL A 82 33.65 1.50 -10.10
CA VAL A 82 34.71 0.67 -9.50
C VAL A 82 35.39 1.42 -8.34
N ALA A 83 35.70 0.68 -7.28
CA ALA A 83 36.49 1.18 -6.16
C ALA A 83 37.40 0.06 -5.62
N GLY A 84 38.62 0.38 -5.24
CA GLY A 84 39.55 -0.63 -4.72
C GLY A 84 40.99 -0.11 -4.64
N ILE A 85 41.93 -1.03 -4.64
CA ILE A 85 43.37 -0.74 -4.58
C ILE A 85 44.06 -1.24 -5.87
N ASN A 86 44.80 -0.35 -6.54
CA ASN A 86 45.50 -0.73 -7.75
C ASN A 86 46.87 -1.41 -7.43
N SER A 87 47.63 -1.78 -8.47
CA SER A 87 48.92 -2.42 -8.33
C SER A 87 50.01 -1.52 -7.67
N ASN A 88 49.82 -0.21 -7.66
CA ASN A 88 50.72 0.74 -7.00
C ASN A 88 50.36 0.98 -5.53
N SER A 89 49.34 0.28 -4.99
CA SER A 89 48.74 0.46 -3.67
C SER A 89 47.98 1.78 -3.51
N ASP A 90 47.60 2.45 -4.61
CA ASP A 90 46.69 3.60 -4.54
C ASP A 90 45.24 3.17 -4.37
N VAL A 91 44.54 3.93 -3.55
CA VAL A 91 43.08 3.79 -3.43
C VAL A 91 42.42 4.51 -4.61
N VAL A 92 41.61 3.80 -5.36
CA VAL A 92 40.95 4.28 -6.58
C VAL A 92 39.44 4.18 -6.42
N SER A 93 38.73 5.20 -6.88
CA SER A 93 37.28 5.16 -7.13
C SER A 93 37.01 5.90 -8.44
N LYS A 94 36.32 5.24 -9.37
CA LYS A 94 35.99 5.80 -10.68
C LYS A 94 34.60 5.36 -11.14
N VAL A 95 34.00 6.22 -11.95
CA VAL A 95 32.87 5.88 -12.82
C VAL A 95 33.39 5.83 -14.24
N TYR A 96 33.04 4.82 -14.97
CA TYR A 96 33.25 4.68 -16.40
C TYR A 96 31.92 4.77 -17.10
N ASP A 97 31.81 5.75 -17.97
CA ASP A 97 30.67 5.96 -18.83
C ASP A 97 30.72 4.94 -19.97
N ASN A 98 29.60 4.23 -20.18
CA ASN A 98 29.48 3.23 -21.22
C ASN A 98 28.98 3.88 -22.51
N LEU A 99 29.85 4.02 -23.48
CA LEU A 99 29.50 4.63 -24.77
C LEU A 99 29.12 3.60 -25.84
N GLU A 100 29.28 2.29 -25.56
CA GLU A 100 28.98 1.22 -26.55
C GLU A 100 27.51 0.80 -26.51
N GLY A 101 26.83 0.91 -25.38
CA GLY A 101 25.42 0.58 -25.24
C GLY A 101 24.49 1.40 -26.14
N LEU A 102 24.86 2.62 -26.48
CA LEU A 102 24.09 3.49 -27.36
C LEU A 102 23.99 2.98 -28.82
N GLU A 103 24.93 2.15 -29.26
CA GLU A 103 24.92 1.58 -30.64
C GLU A 103 23.84 0.51 -30.80
N ASN A 104 23.43 -0.18 -29.75
CA ASN A 104 22.48 -1.27 -29.80
C ASN A 104 21.01 -0.80 -29.78
N ASN A 105 20.75 0.51 -29.64
CA ASN A 105 19.41 1.11 -29.64
C ASN A 105 18.41 0.39 -28.73
N ASN A 106 18.85 0.07 -27.51
CA ASN A 106 17.95 -0.47 -26.51
C ASN A 106 16.72 0.43 -26.36
N ARG A 107 15.54 -0.13 -26.35
CA ARG A 107 14.28 0.58 -26.22
C ARG A 107 13.65 0.25 -24.88
N ALA A 108 13.08 1.29 -24.26
CA ALA A 108 12.34 1.08 -23.03
C ALA A 108 11.26 0.01 -23.20
N PRO A 109 11.10 -0.87 -22.23
CA PRO A 109 10.00 -1.85 -22.24
C PRO A 109 8.64 -1.16 -22.20
N ASN A 110 7.60 -1.89 -22.55
CA ASN A 110 6.24 -1.37 -22.40
C ASN A 110 5.90 -1.17 -20.93
N ARG A 111 5.07 -0.17 -20.64
CA ARG A 111 4.61 0.09 -19.28
C ARG A 111 3.70 -1.03 -18.77
N PRO A 112 3.72 -1.36 -17.47
CA PRO A 112 2.77 -2.29 -16.86
C PRO A 112 1.33 -1.82 -17.03
N TYR A 113 0.38 -2.77 -17.02
CA TYR A 113 -1.04 -2.54 -17.22
C TYR A 113 -1.87 -3.46 -16.31
N SER A 114 -3.21 -3.31 -16.34
CA SER A 114 -4.13 -4.08 -15.49
C SER A 114 -3.72 -4.04 -14.03
N LEU A 115 -3.67 -2.82 -13.49
CA LEU A 115 -3.35 -2.60 -12.09
C LEU A 115 -4.48 -3.11 -11.21
N GLU A 116 -4.14 -3.83 -10.16
CA GLU A 116 -5.08 -4.35 -9.18
C GLU A 116 -4.63 -4.04 -7.75
N ILE A 117 -5.60 -3.79 -6.87
CA ILE A 117 -5.37 -3.44 -5.48
C ILE A 117 -6.19 -4.36 -4.59
N SER A 118 -5.56 -4.94 -3.58
CA SER A 118 -6.22 -5.65 -2.50
C SER A 118 -5.81 -5.04 -1.16
N ILE A 119 -6.80 -4.62 -0.35
CA ILE A 119 -6.56 -3.93 0.91
C ILE A 119 -7.02 -4.82 2.07
N ASP A 120 -6.12 -5.06 3.01
CA ASP A 120 -6.41 -5.66 4.31
C ASP A 120 -5.99 -4.68 5.42
N LYS A 121 -6.95 -3.89 5.90
CA LYS A 121 -6.76 -2.81 6.87
C LYS A 121 -5.71 -1.80 6.38
N LYS A 122 -4.49 -1.85 6.95
CA LYS A 122 -3.36 -0.97 6.61
C LYS A 122 -2.37 -1.58 5.63
N ASP A 123 -2.54 -2.85 5.30
CA ASP A 123 -1.69 -3.57 4.38
C ASP A 123 -2.36 -3.59 2.99
N THR A 124 -1.60 -3.26 1.97
CA THR A 124 -2.09 -3.18 0.60
C THR A 124 -1.22 -4.04 -0.30
N GLU A 125 -1.83 -4.98 -1.00
CA GLU A 125 -1.17 -5.71 -2.08
C GLU A 125 -1.50 -5.00 -3.40
N LEU A 126 -0.45 -4.57 -4.08
CA LEU A 126 -0.48 -3.98 -5.41
C LEU A 126 -0.01 -5.03 -6.39
N SER A 127 -0.71 -5.22 -7.50
CA SER A 127 -0.35 -6.16 -8.55
C SER A 127 -0.63 -5.60 -9.94
N TRP A 128 0.05 -6.14 -10.94
CA TRP A 128 -0.05 -5.68 -12.33
C TRP A 128 0.25 -6.81 -13.30
N ALA A 129 -0.20 -6.66 -14.54
CA ALA A 129 0.14 -7.57 -15.62
C ALA A 129 1.56 -7.30 -16.13
N ILE A 130 2.26 -8.38 -16.50
CA ILE A 130 3.62 -8.32 -17.04
C ILE A 130 3.57 -7.62 -18.40
N PRO A 131 4.32 -6.52 -18.61
CA PRO A 131 4.48 -5.93 -19.92
C PRO A 131 5.47 -6.76 -20.76
N THR A 132 5.46 -6.56 -22.06
CA THR A 132 6.50 -7.08 -22.95
C THR A 132 7.60 -6.06 -23.11
N ASP A 133 8.82 -6.51 -23.27
CA ASP A 133 9.91 -5.66 -23.72
C ASP A 133 9.77 -5.33 -25.21
N VAL A 134 10.43 -4.25 -25.64
CA VAL A 134 10.41 -3.80 -27.02
C VAL A 134 11.70 -4.25 -27.71
N PRO A 135 11.62 -5.13 -28.74
CA PRO A 135 12.80 -5.63 -29.39
C PRO A 135 13.72 -4.53 -29.94
N THR A 136 15.03 -4.68 -29.71
CA THR A 136 16.04 -3.89 -30.40
C THR A 136 16.01 -4.17 -31.91
N PRO A 137 16.69 -3.38 -32.77
CA PRO A 137 16.83 -3.70 -34.19
C PRO A 137 17.48 -5.07 -34.45
N GLN A 138 18.30 -5.56 -33.54
CA GLN A 138 18.91 -6.89 -33.58
C GLN A 138 18.00 -8.00 -33.03
N ASN A 139 16.78 -7.64 -32.60
CA ASN A 139 15.76 -8.50 -32.00
C ASN A 139 16.13 -9.05 -30.60
N TYR A 140 16.95 -8.33 -29.86
CA TYR A 140 17.19 -8.61 -28.45
C TYR A 140 16.05 -8.07 -27.61
N VAL A 141 15.67 -8.78 -26.57
CA VAL A 141 14.62 -8.43 -25.61
C VAL A 141 14.99 -8.95 -24.24
N THR A 142 14.64 -8.20 -23.21
CA THR A 142 14.64 -8.74 -21.86
C THR A 142 13.45 -9.69 -21.70
N GLU A 143 13.74 -10.92 -21.34
CA GLU A 143 12.70 -11.90 -21.02
C GLU A 143 11.79 -11.38 -19.88
N GLU A 144 10.51 -11.75 -19.91
CA GLU A 144 9.53 -11.30 -18.91
C GLU A 144 9.98 -11.52 -17.46
N SER A 145 10.71 -12.61 -17.20
CA SER A 145 11.26 -12.94 -15.88
C SER A 145 12.44 -12.05 -15.46
N GLY A 146 13.07 -11.36 -16.40
CA GLY A 146 14.20 -10.45 -16.20
C GLY A 146 13.78 -9.00 -15.99
N LEU A 147 12.53 -8.66 -16.29
CA LEU A 147 12.01 -7.30 -16.07
C LEU A 147 11.98 -6.96 -14.57
N LYS A 148 12.43 -5.78 -14.26
CA LYS A 148 12.37 -5.17 -12.93
C LYS A 148 11.24 -4.15 -12.89
N TYR A 149 10.73 -3.86 -11.71
CA TYR A 149 9.63 -2.91 -11.54
C TYR A 149 9.94 -1.89 -10.46
N GLN A 150 9.59 -0.66 -10.73
CA GLN A 150 9.63 0.45 -9.79
C GLN A 150 8.20 0.92 -9.51
N ILE A 151 7.84 1.04 -8.24
CA ILE A 151 6.51 1.42 -7.80
C ILE A 151 6.58 2.79 -7.14
N GLN A 152 5.63 3.64 -7.47
CA GLN A 152 5.42 4.93 -6.83
C GLN A 152 4.06 4.93 -6.14
N ILE A 153 4.02 5.40 -4.90
CA ILE A 153 2.80 5.68 -4.16
C ILE A 153 2.89 7.11 -3.65
N GLY A 154 1.84 7.87 -3.81
CA GLY A 154 1.75 9.24 -3.34
C GLY A 154 0.41 9.53 -2.68
N SER A 155 0.35 10.57 -1.86
CA SER A 155 -0.92 11.08 -1.33
C SER A 155 -1.65 11.85 -2.41
N GLU A 156 -2.97 11.64 -2.53
CA GLU A 156 -3.81 12.40 -3.46
C GLU A 156 -3.91 13.88 -3.06
N ASP A 157 -3.78 14.18 -1.78
CA ASP A 157 -3.89 15.56 -1.24
C ASP A 157 -2.69 16.43 -1.60
N ASN A 158 -1.57 15.83 -2.00
CA ASN A 158 -0.34 16.55 -2.38
C ASN A 158 0.35 15.86 -3.54
N GLU A 159 -0.03 16.19 -4.76
CA GLU A 159 0.56 15.59 -5.98
C GLU A 159 2.09 15.78 -6.12
N ASN A 160 2.68 16.71 -5.36
CA ASN A 160 4.13 16.93 -5.33
C ASN A 160 4.83 16.11 -4.25
N ASP A 161 4.09 15.46 -3.35
CA ASP A 161 4.63 14.60 -2.31
C ASP A 161 4.70 13.15 -2.83
N HIS A 162 5.54 12.98 -3.83
CA HIS A 162 5.81 11.67 -4.43
C HIS A 162 6.81 10.93 -3.54
N GLU A 163 6.35 10.41 -2.43
CA GLU A 163 7.15 9.41 -1.73
C GLU A 163 7.12 8.12 -2.54
N ILE A 164 8.26 7.80 -3.13
CA ILE A 164 8.53 6.43 -3.55
C ILE A 164 8.58 5.62 -2.27
N ILE A 165 7.44 5.07 -1.84
CA ILE A 165 7.29 4.26 -0.60
C ILE A 165 8.27 3.08 -0.57
N THR A 166 8.85 2.76 -1.68
CA THR A 166 9.83 1.71 -1.84
C THR A 166 11.15 1.95 -1.09
N GLY A 167 11.46 3.18 -0.67
CA GLY A 167 12.68 3.51 0.06
C GLY A 167 12.49 3.83 1.55
N HIS A 168 11.30 4.20 1.99
CA HIS A 168 11.12 4.81 3.31
C HIS A 168 10.89 3.84 4.47
N TYR A 169 10.50 2.60 4.21
CA TYR A 169 10.29 1.60 5.26
C TYR A 169 11.42 0.57 5.36
N GLY A 170 12.62 1.05 5.63
CA GLY A 170 13.65 0.27 6.34
C GLY A 170 14.50 -0.69 5.53
N ASN A 171 14.46 -0.69 4.19
CA ASN A 171 15.43 -1.42 3.37
C ASN A 171 15.91 -0.57 2.20
N ASN A 172 17.23 -0.38 2.12
CA ASN A 172 17.95 0.41 1.11
C ASN A 172 17.85 -0.14 -0.34
N ASN A 173 16.97 -1.06 -0.63
CA ASN A 173 16.66 -1.44 -1.99
C ASN A 173 15.54 -0.54 -2.49
N ILE A 174 15.94 0.52 -3.11
CA ILE A 174 15.10 1.46 -3.82
C ILE A 174 14.18 0.68 -4.75
N GLY A 175 13.02 0.27 -4.21
CA GLY A 175 11.83 0.00 -4.94
C GLY A 175 11.80 -0.94 -6.11
N LEU A 176 12.88 -1.60 -6.42
CA LEU A 176 12.90 -2.57 -7.50
C LEU A 176 12.41 -3.93 -7.02
N THR A 177 11.55 -4.54 -7.80
CA THR A 177 11.11 -5.92 -7.59
C THR A 177 11.05 -6.64 -8.94
N TYR A 178 11.36 -7.93 -8.95
CA TYR A 178 11.14 -8.82 -10.10
C TYR A 178 9.76 -9.47 -10.06
N LEU A 179 9.01 -9.28 -8.98
CA LEU A 179 7.66 -9.81 -8.86
C LEU A 179 6.65 -8.78 -9.37
N THR A 180 5.60 -9.26 -10.01
CA THR A 180 4.47 -8.46 -10.49
C THR A 180 3.46 -8.12 -9.40
N ARG A 181 3.91 -8.13 -8.16
CA ARG A 181 3.14 -7.75 -6.99
C ARG A 181 4.03 -7.24 -5.89
N LYS A 182 3.48 -6.36 -5.07
CA LYS A 182 4.16 -5.80 -3.90
C LYS A 182 3.17 -5.61 -2.76
N ILE A 183 3.50 -6.11 -1.57
CA ILE A 183 2.77 -5.79 -0.35
C ILE A 183 3.44 -4.60 0.30
N VAL A 184 2.65 -3.54 0.49
CA VAL A 184 3.03 -2.34 1.23
C VAL A 184 2.28 -2.37 2.56
N ARG A 185 3.01 -2.27 3.66
CA ARG A 185 2.46 -2.46 5.01
C ARG A 185 2.35 -1.17 5.78
N ASN A 186 1.36 -1.11 6.68
CA ASN A 186 1.17 0.00 7.61
C ASN A 186 1.01 1.36 6.93
N ILE A 187 0.33 1.41 5.79
CA ILE A 187 0.00 2.67 5.12
C ILE A 187 -0.94 3.44 6.05
N PRO A 188 -0.66 4.73 6.36
CA PRO A 188 -1.57 5.57 7.13
C PRO A 188 -2.96 5.68 6.50
N GLU A 189 -3.95 6.07 7.30
CA GLU A 189 -5.27 6.39 6.78
C GLU A 189 -5.22 7.60 5.85
N GLY A 190 -5.88 7.52 4.69
CA GLY A 190 -5.89 8.58 3.69
C GLY A 190 -6.13 8.10 2.26
N ASN A 191 -6.20 9.08 1.36
CA ASN A 191 -6.33 8.87 -0.09
C ASN A 191 -4.94 8.77 -0.73
N TYR A 192 -4.77 7.77 -1.57
CA TYR A 192 -3.51 7.48 -2.24
C TYR A 192 -3.71 7.22 -3.72
N PHE A 193 -2.69 7.54 -4.50
CA PHE A 193 -2.52 7.02 -5.84
C PHE A 193 -1.27 6.14 -5.90
N TRP A 194 -1.22 5.27 -6.87
CA TRP A 194 -0.02 4.52 -7.18
C TRP A 194 0.11 4.29 -8.68
N ASN A 195 1.31 4.07 -9.12
CA ASN A 195 1.64 3.64 -10.45
C ASN A 195 2.93 2.82 -10.44
N VAL A 196 3.22 2.17 -11.54
CA VAL A 196 4.36 1.27 -11.68
C VAL A 196 4.98 1.43 -13.05
N ARG A 197 6.29 1.30 -13.15
CA ARG A 197 7.02 1.21 -14.41
C ARG A 197 7.93 0.00 -14.42
N SER A 198 8.21 -0.51 -15.61
CA SER A 198 9.16 -1.59 -15.85
C SER A 198 10.54 -1.04 -16.20
N LEU A 199 11.55 -1.86 -15.95
CA LEU A 199 12.93 -1.65 -16.35
C LEU A 199 13.44 -2.96 -16.96
N ASP A 200 14.18 -2.88 -18.02
CA ASP A 200 14.89 -4.00 -18.63
C ASP A 200 16.22 -4.34 -17.94
N HIS A 201 17.02 -5.19 -18.54
CA HIS A 201 18.34 -5.57 -18.02
C HIS A 201 19.36 -4.42 -18.07
N GLY A 202 19.24 -3.49 -19.03
CA GLY A 202 20.03 -2.27 -19.14
C GLY A 202 19.54 -1.12 -18.28
N ASP A 203 18.59 -1.37 -17.36
CA ASP A 203 17.94 -0.36 -16.51
C ASP A 203 17.15 0.73 -17.28
N ARG A 204 16.87 0.49 -18.58
CA ARG A 204 16.03 1.39 -19.38
C ARG A 204 14.60 1.37 -18.86
N LYS A 205 14.08 2.55 -18.57
CA LYS A 205 12.79 2.72 -17.86
C LYS A 205 11.66 2.94 -18.85
N SER A 206 10.55 2.22 -18.68
CA SER A 206 9.30 2.55 -19.36
C SER A 206 8.70 3.86 -18.84
N ASP A 207 7.72 4.38 -19.55
CA ASP A 207 6.79 5.33 -18.96
C ASP A 207 6.08 4.70 -17.76
N TRP A 208 5.60 5.55 -16.84
CA TRP A 208 4.74 5.11 -15.76
C TRP A 208 3.41 4.58 -16.31
N SER A 209 2.83 3.56 -15.67
CA SER A 209 1.44 3.18 -15.91
C SER A 209 0.49 4.36 -15.64
N GLU A 210 -0.77 4.24 -16.07
CA GLU A 210 -1.80 5.13 -15.55
C GLU A 210 -1.85 5.02 -14.01
N LYS A 211 -2.21 6.13 -13.34
CA LYS A 211 -2.42 6.14 -11.90
C LYS A 211 -3.68 5.34 -11.57
N ASP A 212 -3.60 4.52 -10.53
CA ASP A 212 -4.78 3.94 -9.89
C ASP A 212 -4.87 4.47 -8.45
N TYR A 213 -6.09 4.56 -7.91
CA TYR A 213 -6.38 5.26 -6.67
C TYR A 213 -6.96 4.33 -5.63
N PHE A 214 -6.58 4.52 -4.37
CA PHE A 214 -7.13 3.77 -3.26
C PHE A 214 -7.19 4.59 -1.99
N TYR A 215 -8.01 4.13 -1.07
CA TYR A 215 -8.16 4.73 0.23
C TYR A 215 -7.93 3.71 1.34
N ILE A 216 -7.14 4.08 2.31
CA ILE A 216 -6.94 3.34 3.56
C ILE A 216 -7.85 3.94 4.62
N ASP A 217 -8.74 3.12 5.14
CA ASP A 217 -9.63 3.46 6.23
C ASP A 217 -9.50 2.42 7.35
N VAL A 218 -9.22 2.89 8.54
CA VAL A 218 -9.12 2.07 9.75
C VAL A 218 -9.88 2.69 10.91
N THR A 219 -10.62 3.77 10.65
CA THR A 219 -11.40 4.47 11.66
C THR A 219 -12.76 3.83 11.80
N PRO A 220 -13.09 3.24 12.95
CA PRO A 220 -14.40 2.67 13.17
C PRO A 220 -15.50 3.73 13.20
N PRO A 221 -16.73 3.37 12.74
CA PRO A 221 -17.87 4.29 12.79
C PRO A 221 -18.21 4.71 14.21
N LYS A 222 -18.69 5.95 14.35
CA LYS A 222 -19.17 6.52 15.60
C LYS A 222 -20.60 7.01 15.43
N VAL A 223 -21.36 7.00 16.52
CA VAL A 223 -22.67 7.65 16.54
C VAL A 223 -22.46 9.16 16.64
N ASP A 224 -23.01 9.88 15.66
CA ASP A 224 -23.06 11.36 15.67
C ASP A 224 -24.27 11.84 16.47
N THR A 225 -25.48 11.44 16.06
CA THR A 225 -26.72 11.84 16.72
C THR A 225 -27.71 10.70 16.86
N ILE A 226 -28.45 10.71 17.97
CA ILE A 226 -29.60 9.85 18.19
C ILE A 226 -30.83 10.75 18.45
N ARG A 227 -31.92 10.50 17.72
CA ARG A 227 -33.20 11.16 17.92
C ARG A 227 -34.28 10.13 18.18
N ALA A 228 -35.09 10.35 19.20
CA ALA A 228 -36.27 9.54 19.50
C ALA A 228 -37.52 10.38 19.22
N ASN A 229 -38.26 10.03 18.21
CA ASN A 229 -39.49 10.70 17.81
C ASN A 229 -40.69 9.87 18.28
N TYR A 230 -41.45 10.41 19.21
CA TYR A 230 -42.66 9.73 19.69
C TYR A 230 -43.80 9.99 18.72
N ILE A 231 -44.38 8.91 18.16
CA ILE A 231 -45.57 8.96 17.30
C ILE A 231 -46.83 8.91 18.16
N THR A 232 -46.77 8.10 19.20
CA THR A 232 -47.82 7.95 20.21
C THR A 232 -47.14 7.91 21.59
N SER A 233 -47.95 7.81 22.67
CA SER A 233 -47.41 7.61 24.03
C SER A 233 -46.60 6.30 24.19
N LYS A 234 -46.66 5.39 23.22
CA LYS A 234 -46.01 4.07 23.24
C LYS A 234 -45.08 3.85 22.07
N ASP A 235 -45.40 4.42 20.92
CA ASP A 235 -44.66 4.12 19.67
C ASP A 235 -43.65 5.22 19.39
N ILE A 236 -42.42 4.82 19.23
CA ILE A 236 -41.30 5.71 18.93
C ILE A 236 -40.63 5.26 17.64
N ILE A 237 -40.10 6.27 16.90
CA ILE A 237 -39.15 6.06 15.82
C ILE A 237 -37.81 6.60 16.31
N LEU A 238 -36.80 5.76 16.21
CA LEU A 238 -35.42 6.13 16.44
C LEU A 238 -34.76 6.46 15.12
N VAL A 239 -34.02 7.57 15.10
CA VAL A 239 -33.16 7.99 13.99
C VAL A 239 -31.77 8.13 14.53
N ILE A 240 -30.85 7.32 14.01
CA ILE A 240 -29.45 7.28 14.42
C ILE A 240 -28.59 7.67 13.23
N LYS A 241 -27.83 8.74 13.39
CA LYS A 241 -26.83 9.17 12.42
C LYS A 241 -25.44 8.78 12.89
N PHE A 242 -24.63 8.36 11.93
CA PHE A 242 -23.24 8.01 12.18
C PHE A 242 -22.31 9.04 11.56
N GLU A 243 -21.24 9.35 12.29
CA GLU A 243 -20.09 10.07 11.78
C GLU A 243 -19.13 9.02 11.21
N GLU A 244 -19.01 9.03 9.88
CA GLU A 244 -18.18 8.10 9.15
C GLU A 244 -17.74 8.72 7.83
N SER A 245 -16.44 8.59 7.50
CA SER A 245 -15.88 9.07 6.23
C SER A 245 -16.31 8.18 5.07
N PHE A 246 -16.55 6.89 5.33
CA PHE A 246 -17.10 5.92 4.42
C PHE A 246 -18.53 5.56 4.79
N LEU A 247 -19.28 5.10 3.80
CA LEU A 247 -20.62 4.58 4.07
C LEU A 247 -20.54 3.35 4.96
N LEU A 248 -21.49 3.23 5.86
CA LEU A 248 -21.64 2.03 6.67
C LEU A 248 -21.96 0.81 5.81
N ASN A 249 -21.59 -0.36 6.30
CA ASN A 249 -21.88 -1.62 5.64
C ASN A 249 -23.39 -1.93 5.76
N LEU A 250 -24.11 -1.86 4.64
CA LEU A 250 -25.55 -2.12 4.60
C LEU A 250 -25.92 -3.58 4.90
N ASN A 251 -24.95 -4.50 4.84
CA ASN A 251 -25.13 -5.90 5.15
C ASN A 251 -24.84 -6.23 6.63
N ALA A 252 -24.34 -5.26 7.41
CA ALA A 252 -24.03 -5.41 8.83
C ALA A 252 -24.81 -4.39 9.64
N ASP A 253 -26.01 -4.76 10.04
CA ASP A 253 -26.88 -3.89 10.84
C ASP A 253 -26.26 -3.59 12.22
N PRO A 254 -26.29 -2.32 12.68
CA PRO A 254 -25.97 -2.00 14.05
C PRO A 254 -26.97 -2.69 15.01
N LEU A 255 -26.46 -3.09 16.17
CA LEU A 255 -27.31 -3.59 17.23
C LEU A 255 -27.89 -2.41 18.00
N VAL A 256 -29.21 -2.22 17.93
CA VAL A 256 -29.93 -1.13 18.60
C VAL A 256 -30.97 -1.71 19.56
N PHE A 257 -30.89 -1.31 20.81
CA PHE A 257 -31.84 -1.71 21.82
C PHE A 257 -32.07 -0.61 22.87
N VAL A 258 -33.19 -0.67 23.55
CA VAL A 258 -33.60 0.29 24.57
C VAL A 258 -33.66 -0.38 25.93
N THR A 259 -33.13 0.29 26.97
CA THR A 259 -33.20 -0.18 28.35
C THR A 259 -33.81 0.91 29.25
N HIS A 260 -34.35 0.49 30.39
CA HIS A 260 -34.82 1.42 31.40
C HIS A 260 -33.62 2.02 32.18
N PRO A 261 -33.48 3.36 32.30
CA PRO A 261 -32.29 3.98 32.86
C PRO A 261 -32.12 3.76 34.37
N GLU A 262 -33.23 3.62 35.11
CA GLU A 262 -33.21 3.52 36.58
C GLU A 262 -33.35 2.09 37.09
N ASN A 263 -33.96 1.24 36.31
CA ASN A 263 -34.13 -0.18 36.64
C ASN A 263 -33.96 -1.04 35.38
N PRO A 264 -32.75 -1.36 34.95
CA PRO A 264 -32.52 -2.17 33.76
C PRO A 264 -33.02 -3.62 33.88
N ASP A 265 -33.20 -4.11 35.11
CA ASP A 265 -33.78 -5.41 35.43
C ASP A 265 -35.19 -5.21 36.07
N LEU A 266 -36.21 -5.02 35.25
CA LEU A 266 -37.58 -4.67 35.68
C LEU A 266 -38.26 -5.77 36.46
N ASN A 267 -37.85 -7.02 36.27
CA ASN A 267 -38.45 -8.19 36.89
C ASN A 267 -37.60 -8.83 37.99
N ASN A 268 -36.44 -8.23 38.31
CA ASN A 268 -35.48 -8.66 39.33
C ASN A 268 -34.98 -10.10 39.17
N ASN A 269 -34.77 -10.52 37.94
CA ASN A 269 -34.27 -11.87 37.63
C ASN A 269 -32.72 -11.88 37.39
N GLY A 270 -32.05 -10.76 37.57
CA GLY A 270 -30.63 -10.58 37.33
C GLY A 270 -30.23 -10.38 35.87
N ILE A 271 -31.22 -10.20 34.99
CA ILE A 271 -31.00 -10.00 33.55
C ILE A 271 -31.52 -8.61 33.16
N ILE A 272 -30.74 -7.88 32.37
CA ILE A 272 -31.14 -6.59 31.82
C ILE A 272 -32.26 -6.80 30.81
N ASP A 273 -33.40 -6.17 31.10
CA ASP A 273 -34.55 -6.18 30.19
C ASP A 273 -34.32 -5.21 29.02
N SER A 274 -34.04 -5.76 27.85
CA SER A 274 -33.74 -5.01 26.63
C SER A 274 -34.91 -5.14 25.65
N LEU A 275 -35.30 -4.00 25.08
CA LEU A 275 -36.26 -3.93 24.00
C LEU A 275 -35.55 -3.72 22.67
N PHE A 276 -35.54 -4.71 21.81
CA PHE A 276 -34.95 -4.59 20.50
C PHE A 276 -35.78 -3.72 19.58
N VAL A 277 -35.12 -2.85 18.83
CA VAL A 277 -35.78 -1.94 17.89
C VAL A 277 -35.91 -2.65 16.55
N THR A 278 -37.09 -2.57 15.95
CA THR A 278 -37.29 -3.11 14.59
C THR A 278 -36.76 -2.14 13.57
N LYS A 279 -35.81 -2.59 12.75
CA LYS A 279 -35.25 -1.78 11.66
C LYS A 279 -36.33 -1.45 10.63
N GLU A 280 -36.41 -0.19 10.24
CA GLU A 280 -37.24 0.32 9.15
C GLU A 280 -36.43 0.63 7.91
N SER A 281 -35.33 1.37 8.07
CA SER A 281 -34.44 1.70 6.96
C SER A 281 -32.99 1.86 7.40
N TYR A 282 -32.08 1.76 6.41
CA TYR A 282 -30.65 1.99 6.59
C TYR A 282 -30.04 2.41 5.26
N ASN A 283 -29.45 3.59 5.19
CA ASN A 283 -28.93 4.18 3.95
C ASN A 283 -27.40 4.39 3.95
N GLY A 284 -26.71 3.80 4.93
CA GLY A 284 -25.26 3.92 5.06
C GLY A 284 -24.75 5.13 5.86
N GLN A 285 -25.61 6.09 6.18
CA GLN A 285 -25.30 7.21 7.10
C GLN A 285 -26.35 7.33 8.20
N GLU A 286 -27.58 6.96 7.92
CA GLU A 286 -28.69 7.06 8.82
C GLU A 286 -29.41 5.71 8.93
N TRP A 287 -29.61 5.27 10.16
CA TRP A 287 -30.39 4.09 10.51
C TRP A 287 -31.69 4.52 11.17
N THR A 288 -32.81 3.97 10.75
CA THR A 288 -34.10 4.22 11.40
C THR A 288 -34.73 2.91 11.85
N GLY A 289 -35.41 2.95 12.95
CA GLY A 289 -36.15 1.83 13.48
C GLY A 289 -37.31 2.25 14.37
N SER A 290 -38.28 1.33 14.51
CA SER A 290 -39.47 1.56 15.31
C SER A 290 -39.54 0.61 16.50
N LEU A 291 -40.21 1.07 17.55
CA LEU A 291 -40.38 0.34 18.79
C LEU A 291 -41.70 0.74 19.46
N SER A 292 -42.49 -0.23 19.95
CA SER A 292 -43.59 0.00 20.86
C SER A 292 -43.18 -0.26 22.29
N LEU A 293 -43.25 0.78 23.14
CA LEU A 293 -42.85 0.72 24.54
C LEU A 293 -43.92 0.01 25.40
N PRO A 294 -43.49 -0.89 26.29
CA PRO A 294 -44.34 -1.41 27.34
C PRO A 294 -44.79 -0.29 28.29
N ILE A 295 -45.92 -0.51 28.99
CA ILE A 295 -46.48 0.48 29.91
C ILE A 295 -45.51 0.86 31.05
N THR A 296 -44.61 -0.02 31.40
CA THR A 296 -43.55 0.19 32.41
C THR A 296 -42.51 1.25 32.02
N PHE A 297 -42.40 1.57 30.75
CA PHE A 297 -41.50 2.57 30.20
C PHE A 297 -42.23 3.94 30.00
N ASN A 298 -43.52 3.99 30.18
CA ASN A 298 -44.30 5.20 29.89
C ASN A 298 -43.92 6.37 30.83
N GLY A 299 -43.59 7.52 30.22
CA GLY A 299 -43.19 8.72 30.95
C GLY A 299 -41.78 8.66 31.55
N LYS A 300 -41.00 7.67 31.24
CA LYS A 300 -39.59 7.53 31.70
C LYS A 300 -38.60 7.91 30.62
N ALA A 301 -37.47 8.42 31.04
CA ALA A 301 -36.33 8.54 30.17
C ALA A 301 -35.90 7.14 29.67
N LEU A 302 -35.34 7.06 28.49
CA LEU A 302 -34.88 5.81 27.87
C LEU A 302 -33.37 5.84 27.68
N ASN A 303 -32.70 4.72 27.91
CA ASN A 303 -31.34 4.51 27.42
C ASN A 303 -31.42 3.81 26.08
N ILE A 304 -30.99 4.48 25.03
CA ILE A 304 -30.86 3.93 23.68
C ILE A 304 -29.42 3.49 23.50
N ASN A 305 -29.21 2.21 23.28
CA ASN A 305 -27.90 1.60 23.18
C ASN A 305 -27.65 1.24 21.71
N VAL A 306 -26.52 1.67 21.19
CA VAL A 306 -26.08 1.44 19.81
C VAL A 306 -24.69 0.83 19.84
N SER A 307 -24.54 -0.31 19.19
CA SER A 307 -23.25 -1.01 19.09
C SER A 307 -23.17 -1.80 17.79
N LYS A 308 -21.99 -2.34 17.51
CA LYS A 308 -21.71 -3.22 16.36
C LYS A 308 -22.00 -2.60 15.00
N ALA A 309 -22.07 -1.27 14.88
CA ALA A 309 -22.02 -0.64 13.56
C ALA A 309 -20.70 -0.97 12.88
N GLN A 310 -20.74 -1.21 11.58
CA GLN A 310 -19.58 -1.55 10.79
C GLN A 310 -19.60 -0.72 9.50
N ASP A 311 -18.44 -0.23 9.08
CA ASP A 311 -18.29 0.43 7.80
C ASP A 311 -18.07 -0.56 6.64
N GLN A 312 -17.91 -0.05 5.42
CA GLN A 312 -17.67 -0.86 4.23
C GLN A 312 -16.28 -1.50 4.21
N ARG A 313 -15.35 -1.05 5.06
CA ARG A 313 -14.01 -1.62 5.26
C ARG A 313 -13.96 -2.60 6.43
N GLU A 314 -15.13 -2.96 6.96
CA GLU A 314 -15.29 -3.89 8.08
C GLU A 314 -14.71 -3.39 9.42
N ASN A 315 -14.44 -2.07 9.56
CA ASN A 315 -14.08 -1.51 10.84
C ASN A 315 -15.29 -1.53 11.75
N LEU A 316 -15.17 -2.24 12.85
CA LEU A 316 -16.26 -2.41 13.81
C LEU A 316 -16.21 -1.31 14.86
N MET A 317 -17.38 -0.72 15.16
CA MET A 317 -17.55 0.25 16.23
C MET A 317 -16.90 -0.24 17.54
N LEU A 318 -15.98 0.53 18.10
CA LEU A 318 -15.13 0.10 19.23
C LEU A 318 -15.85 0.07 20.58
N SER A 319 -16.88 0.90 20.74
CA SER A 319 -17.60 1.03 21.99
C SER A 319 -19.09 1.17 21.75
N GLU A 320 -19.88 0.75 22.74
CA GLU A 320 -21.29 1.00 22.78
C GLU A 320 -21.55 2.49 23.05
N SER A 321 -22.45 3.09 22.27
CA SER A 321 -22.95 4.44 22.54
C SER A 321 -24.29 4.35 23.25
N ILE A 322 -24.39 5.05 24.39
CA ILE A 322 -25.63 5.10 25.17
C ILE A 322 -26.13 6.54 25.15
N TYR A 323 -27.34 6.71 24.66
CA TYR A 323 -28.04 8.00 24.64
C TYR A 323 -29.23 7.94 25.60
N LYS A 324 -29.31 8.89 26.53
CA LYS A 324 -30.43 9.01 27.45
C LYS A 324 -31.44 10.05 26.93
N THR A 325 -32.65 9.62 26.63
CA THR A 325 -33.72 10.54 26.25
C THR A 325 -34.16 11.37 27.46
N PRO A 326 -34.66 12.63 27.26
CA PRO A 326 -35.37 13.33 28.32
C PRO A 326 -36.57 12.55 28.83
N GLU A 327 -36.99 12.82 30.06
CA GLU A 327 -38.25 12.31 30.60
C GLU A 327 -39.42 12.94 29.84
N THR A 328 -40.31 12.09 29.30
CA THR A 328 -41.53 12.58 28.65
C THR A 328 -42.63 12.71 29.70
N VAL A 329 -43.00 13.94 30.06
CA VAL A 329 -44.15 14.18 30.91
C VAL A 329 -45.39 14.23 30.03
N ILE A 330 -46.20 13.15 30.04
CA ILE A 330 -47.52 13.16 29.40
C ILE A 330 -48.52 13.71 30.41
N SER A 331 -49.00 14.92 30.22
CA SER A 331 -50.13 15.47 30.99
C SER A 331 -51.44 14.99 30.35
N LEU A 332 -52.20 14.17 31.06
CA LEU A 332 -53.52 13.67 30.64
C LEU A 332 -54.66 14.67 30.79
N LYS A 333 -54.42 15.96 30.96
CA LYS A 333 -55.45 17.00 31.01
C LYS A 333 -55.38 17.88 29.77
N GLY A 334 -56.01 17.45 28.69
CA GLY A 334 -56.56 18.26 27.61
C GLY A 334 -55.71 19.47 27.10
N GLY A 335 -54.41 19.39 27.14
CA GLY A 335 -53.51 20.42 26.66
C GLY A 335 -52.28 19.80 26.00
N THR A 336 -51.83 20.42 24.95
CA THR A 336 -50.53 20.11 24.33
C THR A 336 -49.42 20.37 25.34
N SER A 337 -48.67 19.36 25.73
CA SER A 337 -47.39 19.54 26.43
C SER A 337 -46.25 19.57 25.42
N ILE A 338 -45.37 20.53 25.56
CA ILE A 338 -44.14 20.64 24.76
C ILE A 338 -43.03 20.10 25.65
N SER A 339 -42.20 19.20 25.11
CA SER A 339 -40.95 18.83 25.79
C SER A 339 -40.01 20.03 25.85
N GLU A 340 -39.03 20.02 26.76
CA GLU A 340 -37.99 21.06 26.81
C GLU A 340 -37.23 21.22 25.50
N ASP A 341 -37.26 20.21 24.64
CA ASP A 341 -36.62 20.23 23.30
C ASP A 341 -37.52 20.80 22.19
N GLY A 342 -38.72 21.34 22.52
CA GLY A 342 -39.60 22.00 21.57
C GLY A 342 -40.46 21.11 20.70
N ASN A 343 -40.48 19.80 20.92
CA ASN A 343 -41.35 18.87 20.20
C ASN A 343 -42.75 18.84 20.86
N ALA A 344 -43.80 19.13 20.08
CA ALA A 344 -45.17 19.05 20.51
C ALA A 344 -45.70 17.62 20.43
N PHE A 345 -46.37 17.15 21.50
CA PHE A 345 -47.07 15.86 21.53
C PHE A 345 -48.58 16.09 21.61
N LEU A 346 -49.31 15.36 20.81
CA LEU A 346 -50.79 15.30 20.87
C LEU A 346 -51.23 14.16 21.76
#